data_1f9ac61acd33029994c41b01cbcd185d
#
_entry.id   1f9ac61acd33029994c41b01cbcd185d
#
_cell.length_a   1.000
_cell.length_b   1.000
_cell.length_c   1.000
_cell.angle_alpha   90.00
_cell.angle_beta   90.00
_cell.angle_gamma   90.00
#
_symmetry.space_group_name_H-M   'P 1'
#
loop_
_entity.id
_entity.type
_entity.pdbx_description
1 polymer ?
#
loop_
_entity_poly.entity_id
_entity_poly.type
_entity_poly.pdbx_seq_one_letter_code
_entity_poly.pdbx_strand_id
1 'polypeptide(L)'
;MVILIAGETHTGKTLLAQKLVEAYRYPCLSLDHLKMGLIRSGRCALSPESDDAELTCFLWPIVREMIKTCIENRQHMIIEGCYIPFGWEKDFPAGYVKEIAYVCLVFSEAYIKERYADIARYESVIEKRKTACPAPDALLEGNRRHLRQCILHSYDYILIDKDYALDIEMIQRLLDTARPKAAAVTG
;
A
#
# COMPACT_ATOMS: atom_id res chain seq x y z
N MET A 1 -8.06 -13.34 4.21
CA MET A 1 -7.54 -12.48 3.14
C MET A 1 -6.77 -11.31 3.73
N VAL A 2 -5.61 -11.05 3.24
CA VAL A 2 -4.84 -9.82 3.52
C VAL A 2 -4.88 -8.93 2.29
N ILE A 3 -5.09 -7.62 2.46
CA ILE A 3 -5.08 -6.63 1.37
C ILE A 3 -3.86 -5.74 1.57
N LEU A 4 -2.96 -5.71 0.58
CA LEU A 4 -1.81 -4.83 0.54
C LEU A 4 -2.11 -3.61 -0.34
N ILE A 5 -1.97 -2.41 0.21
CA ILE A 5 -2.14 -1.14 -0.50
C ILE A 5 -0.79 -0.45 -0.57
N ALA A 6 -0.20 -0.48 -1.76
CA ALA A 6 1.10 0.14 -2.05
C ALA A 6 0.95 1.44 -2.85
N GLY A 7 2.05 2.09 -3.12
CA GLY A 7 2.13 3.29 -3.94
C GLY A 7 3.09 4.31 -3.36
N GLU A 8 3.41 5.33 -4.14
CA GLU A 8 4.27 6.43 -3.74
C GLU A 8 3.64 7.24 -2.61
N THR A 9 4.46 8.00 -1.88
CA THR A 9 3.93 8.92 -0.87
C THR A 9 2.89 9.87 -1.50
N HIS A 10 1.94 10.34 -0.71
CA HIS A 10 0.86 11.25 -1.11
C HIS A 10 -0.18 10.71 -2.10
N THR A 11 -0.11 9.45 -2.53
CA THR A 11 -1.10 8.87 -3.47
C THR A 11 -2.45 8.54 -2.84
N GLY A 12 -2.63 8.77 -1.53
CA GLY A 12 -3.90 8.55 -0.83
C GLY A 12 -4.15 7.11 -0.38
N LYS A 13 -3.08 6.33 -0.15
CA LYS A 13 -3.17 4.97 0.39
C LYS A 13 -4.03 4.87 1.65
N THR A 14 -3.79 5.76 2.60
CA THR A 14 -4.53 5.81 3.86
C THR A 14 -6.02 6.12 3.65
N LEU A 15 -6.37 6.98 2.68
CA LEU A 15 -7.76 7.23 2.32
C LEU A 15 -8.43 5.99 1.74
N LEU A 16 -7.74 5.30 0.81
CA LEU A 16 -8.23 4.02 0.27
C LEU A 16 -8.40 2.98 1.38
N ALA A 17 -7.40 2.86 2.27
CA ALA A 17 -7.47 1.94 3.39
C ALA A 17 -8.68 2.21 4.28
N GLN A 18 -8.98 3.46 4.62
CA GLN A 18 -10.17 3.82 5.41
C GLN A 18 -11.46 3.40 4.71
N LYS A 19 -11.61 3.69 3.42
CA LYS A 19 -12.77 3.26 2.63
C LYS A 19 -12.93 1.74 2.60
N LEU A 20 -11.83 1.00 2.47
CA LEU A 20 -11.87 -0.47 2.51
C LEU A 20 -12.16 -1.01 3.91
N VAL A 21 -11.70 -0.34 4.98
CA VAL A 21 -12.11 -0.66 6.36
C VAL A 21 -13.62 -0.54 6.52
N GLU A 22 -14.22 0.53 6.01
CA GLU A 22 -15.68 0.73 6.05
C GLU A 22 -16.42 -0.36 5.27
N ALA A 23 -15.91 -0.75 4.10
CA ALA A 23 -16.53 -1.73 3.21
C ALA A 23 -16.38 -3.17 3.70
N TYR A 24 -15.16 -3.58 4.08
CA TYR A 24 -14.86 -4.96 4.46
C TYR A 24 -14.94 -5.23 5.97
N ARG A 25 -14.91 -4.19 6.79
CA ARG A 25 -14.82 -4.30 8.26
C ARG A 25 -13.56 -5.04 8.73
N TYR A 26 -12.47 -4.98 7.95
CA TYR A 26 -11.19 -5.53 8.31
C TYR A 26 -10.35 -4.53 9.10
N PRO A 27 -9.55 -4.95 10.09
CA PRO A 27 -8.59 -4.08 10.76
C PRO A 27 -7.53 -3.59 9.75
N CYS A 28 -7.00 -2.39 10.00
CA CYS A 28 -5.96 -1.80 9.17
C CYS A 28 -4.68 -1.59 9.95
N LEU A 29 -3.54 -1.94 9.34
CA LEU A 29 -2.20 -1.63 9.79
C LEU A 29 -1.56 -0.62 8.83
N SER A 30 -1.27 0.58 9.34
CA SER A 30 -0.41 1.53 8.63
C SER A 30 1.05 1.23 8.92
N LEU A 31 1.86 1.08 7.86
CA LEU A 31 3.31 0.84 8.00
C LEU A 31 4.03 2.07 8.54
N ASP A 32 3.50 3.27 8.33
CA ASP A 32 4.03 4.49 8.95
C ASP A 32 3.81 4.49 10.47
N HIS A 33 2.68 4.00 10.96
CA HIS A 33 2.45 3.85 12.41
C HIS A 33 3.38 2.79 13.00
N LEU A 34 3.57 1.65 12.33
CA LEU A 34 4.51 0.62 12.77
C LEU A 34 5.94 1.17 12.82
N LYS A 35 6.39 1.85 11.74
CA LYS A 35 7.68 2.54 11.66
C LYS A 35 7.89 3.46 12.86
N MET A 36 6.95 4.38 13.07
CA MET A 36 7.07 5.36 14.16
C MET A 36 7.02 4.72 15.54
N GLY A 37 6.25 3.65 15.72
CA GLY A 37 6.21 2.88 16.96
C GLY A 37 7.56 2.25 17.29
N LEU A 38 8.20 1.61 16.30
CA LEU A 38 9.51 0.96 16.48
C LEU A 38 10.64 1.98 16.72
N ILE A 39 10.66 3.09 15.96
CA ILE A 39 11.65 4.16 16.14
C ILE A 39 11.51 4.81 17.51
N ARG A 40 10.30 5.26 17.88
CA ARG A 40 10.07 5.98 19.14
C ARG A 40 10.24 5.12 20.38
N SER A 41 10.03 3.81 20.28
CA SER A 41 10.29 2.86 21.37
C SER A 41 11.76 2.49 21.52
N GLY A 42 12.65 3.01 20.68
CA GLY A 42 14.08 2.67 20.68
C GLY A 42 14.39 1.25 20.19
N ARG A 43 13.45 0.60 19.49
CA ARG A 43 13.62 -0.74 18.92
C ARG A 43 14.18 -0.72 17.49
N CYS A 44 14.44 0.46 16.95
CA CYS A 44 14.99 0.68 15.62
C CYS A 44 16.08 1.75 15.72
N ALA A 45 17.23 1.48 15.12
CA ALA A 45 18.34 2.45 15.03
C ALA A 45 18.14 3.47 13.87
N LEU A 46 17.17 3.22 12.98
CA LEU A 46 16.85 4.13 11.88
C LEU A 46 16.07 5.35 12.39
N SER A 47 16.05 6.40 11.58
CA SER A 47 15.25 7.61 11.80
C SER A 47 14.06 7.66 10.82
N PRO A 48 13.06 8.53 11.05
CA PRO A 48 11.99 8.72 10.09
C PRO A 48 12.45 9.22 8.71
N GLU A 49 13.63 9.84 8.65
CA GLU A 49 14.28 10.39 7.46
C GLU A 49 15.30 9.43 6.82
N SER A 50 15.47 8.23 7.37
CA SER A 50 16.31 7.18 6.77
C SER A 50 15.80 6.80 5.37
N ASP A 51 16.68 6.27 4.55
CA ASP A 51 16.36 5.84 3.19
C ASP A 51 15.21 4.81 3.18
N ASP A 52 14.29 4.95 2.22
CA ASP A 52 13.11 4.08 2.10
C ASP A 52 13.48 2.61 1.89
N ALA A 53 14.63 2.31 1.24
CA ALA A 53 15.08 0.95 1.08
C ALA A 53 15.57 0.35 2.41
N GLU A 54 16.28 1.14 3.24
CA GLU A 54 16.67 0.72 4.58
C GLU A 54 15.45 0.49 5.47
N LEU A 55 14.49 1.43 5.45
CA LEU A 55 13.23 1.29 6.19
C LEU A 55 12.44 0.07 5.72
N THR A 56 12.38 -0.18 4.41
CA THR A 56 11.72 -1.37 3.86
C THR A 56 12.42 -2.65 4.31
N CYS A 57 13.75 -2.73 4.23
CA CYS A 57 14.53 -3.89 4.70
C CYS A 57 14.30 -4.17 6.19
N PHE A 58 14.10 -3.14 6.99
CA PHE A 58 13.86 -3.29 8.43
C PHE A 58 12.40 -3.68 8.74
N LEU A 59 11.42 -3.04 8.11
CA LEU A 59 9.99 -3.22 8.41
C LEU A 59 9.41 -4.47 7.78
N TRP A 60 9.77 -4.77 6.55
CA TRP A 60 9.13 -5.82 5.77
C TRP A 60 9.24 -7.22 6.41
N PRO A 61 10.36 -7.66 6.97
CA PRO A 61 10.41 -8.95 7.68
C PRO A 61 9.40 -9.06 8.82
N ILE A 62 9.14 -7.97 9.54
CA ILE A 62 8.15 -7.95 10.64
C ILE A 62 6.74 -8.07 10.05
N VAL A 63 6.43 -7.25 9.06
CA VAL A 63 5.12 -7.23 8.37
C VAL A 63 4.82 -8.59 7.73
N ARG A 64 5.82 -9.19 7.08
CA ARG A 64 5.70 -10.52 6.48
C ARG A 64 5.27 -11.58 7.49
N GLU A 65 5.88 -11.63 8.67
CA GLU A 65 5.50 -12.60 9.70
C GLU A 65 4.12 -12.29 10.30
N MET A 66 3.74 -11.01 10.42
CA MET A 66 2.37 -10.63 10.80
C MET A 66 1.34 -11.09 9.76
N ILE A 67 1.65 -10.97 8.47
CA ILE A 67 0.80 -11.47 7.37
C ILE A 67 0.63 -13.00 7.49
N LYS A 68 1.72 -13.74 7.68
CA LYS A 68 1.68 -15.19 7.85
C LYS A 68 0.78 -15.59 9.03
N THR A 69 1.00 -14.96 10.18
CA THR A 69 0.18 -15.21 11.38
C THR A 69 -1.31 -14.91 11.13
N CYS A 70 -1.61 -13.82 10.42
CA CYS A 70 -2.97 -13.46 10.05
C CYS A 70 -3.63 -14.54 9.19
N ILE A 71 -2.92 -15.05 8.18
CA ILE A 71 -3.40 -16.10 7.27
C ILE A 71 -3.60 -17.43 8.03
N GLU A 72 -2.63 -17.84 8.84
CA GLU A 72 -2.68 -19.06 9.65
C GLU A 72 -3.87 -19.06 10.60
N ASN A 73 -4.19 -17.92 11.19
CA ASN A 73 -5.34 -17.75 12.07
C ASN A 73 -6.66 -17.50 11.32
N ARG A 74 -6.68 -17.55 9.97
CA ARG A 74 -7.84 -17.24 9.12
C ARG A 74 -8.45 -15.87 9.42
N GLN A 75 -7.61 -14.92 9.78
CA GLN A 75 -7.99 -13.53 10.01
C GLN A 75 -7.88 -12.70 8.73
N HIS A 76 -8.43 -11.50 8.77
CA HIS A 76 -8.38 -10.54 7.67
C HIS A 76 -7.65 -9.30 8.13
N MET A 77 -6.92 -8.64 7.21
CA MET A 77 -6.19 -7.41 7.52
C MET A 77 -5.99 -6.58 6.25
N ILE A 78 -6.07 -5.27 6.40
CA ILE A 78 -5.61 -4.30 5.39
C ILE A 78 -4.26 -3.78 5.87
N ILE A 79 -3.26 -3.73 4.99
CA ILE A 79 -1.94 -3.19 5.28
C ILE A 79 -1.64 -2.14 4.23
N GLU A 80 -1.31 -0.92 4.65
CA GLU A 80 -1.01 0.17 3.73
C GLU A 80 0.33 0.83 4.05
N GLY A 81 1.03 1.26 3.00
CA GLY A 81 2.28 2.02 3.16
C GLY A 81 3.21 1.97 1.96
N CYS A 82 4.31 2.73 2.07
CA CYS A 82 5.36 2.79 1.04
C CYS A 82 6.36 1.63 1.13
N TYR A 83 6.40 0.91 2.26
CA TYR A 83 7.44 -0.08 2.59
C TYR A 83 7.05 -1.52 2.24
N ILE A 84 6.19 -1.71 1.24
CA ILE A 84 5.86 -3.01 0.65
C ILE A 84 6.79 -3.22 -0.55
N PRO A 85 7.73 -4.18 -0.52
CA PRO A 85 8.71 -4.35 -1.59
C PRO A 85 8.06 -4.91 -2.87
N PHE A 86 8.60 -4.53 -4.01
CA PHE A 86 8.27 -5.21 -5.26
C PHE A 86 8.82 -6.63 -5.23
N GLY A 87 8.06 -7.59 -5.76
CA GLY A 87 8.42 -9.02 -5.70
C GLY A 87 8.17 -9.64 -4.32
N TRP A 88 7.31 -9.04 -3.52
CA TRP A 88 6.91 -9.50 -2.18
C TRP A 88 6.44 -10.95 -2.15
N GLU A 89 5.90 -11.48 -3.25
CA GLU A 89 5.40 -12.86 -3.34
C GLU A 89 6.48 -13.90 -3.08
N LYS A 90 7.74 -13.56 -3.38
CA LYS A 90 8.91 -14.45 -3.19
C LYS A 90 9.15 -14.80 -1.72
N ASP A 91 8.63 -13.97 -0.82
CA ASP A 91 8.79 -14.12 0.62
C ASP A 91 7.72 -15.02 1.25
N PHE A 92 6.79 -15.53 0.43
CA PHE A 92 5.68 -16.36 0.89
C PHE A 92 5.60 -17.69 0.14
N PRO A 93 5.21 -18.79 0.82
CA PRO A 93 4.79 -20.00 0.13
C PRO A 93 3.58 -19.72 -0.80
N ALA A 94 3.48 -20.46 -1.90
CA ALA A 94 2.42 -20.27 -2.89
C ALA A 94 0.99 -20.31 -2.31
N GLY A 95 0.78 -21.10 -1.24
CA GLY A 95 -0.49 -21.15 -0.53
C GLY A 95 -0.86 -19.84 0.15
N TYR A 96 0.12 -19.12 0.69
CA TYR A 96 -0.10 -17.81 1.33
C TYR A 96 -0.33 -16.70 0.31
N VAL A 97 0.41 -16.71 -0.82
CA VAL A 97 0.23 -15.72 -1.89
C VAL A 97 -1.23 -15.64 -2.34
N LYS A 98 -1.92 -16.77 -2.41
CA LYS A 98 -3.35 -16.84 -2.79
C LYS A 98 -4.29 -16.15 -1.80
N GLU A 99 -3.86 -15.92 -0.57
CA GLU A 99 -4.64 -15.26 0.48
C GLU A 99 -4.36 -13.75 0.55
N ILE A 100 -3.47 -13.24 -0.34
CA ILE A 100 -3.04 -11.85 -0.36
C ILE A 100 -3.53 -11.20 -1.66
N ALA A 101 -4.32 -10.13 -1.54
CA ALA A 101 -4.66 -9.24 -2.63
C ALA A 101 -3.76 -8.00 -2.57
N TYR A 102 -3.31 -7.50 -3.72
CA TYR A 102 -2.43 -6.35 -3.81
C TYR A 102 -3.03 -5.30 -4.74
N VAL A 103 -2.89 -4.05 -4.38
CA VAL A 103 -3.21 -2.92 -5.25
C VAL A 103 -2.22 -1.77 -5.02
N CYS A 104 -1.79 -1.15 -6.10
CA CYS A 104 -0.90 0.02 -6.05
C CYS A 104 -1.63 1.27 -6.52
N LEU A 105 -1.55 2.37 -5.77
CA LEU A 105 -2.02 3.67 -6.21
C LEU A 105 -0.89 4.41 -6.93
N VAL A 106 -1.17 4.88 -8.14
CA VAL A 106 -0.22 5.58 -9.00
C VAL A 106 -0.85 6.85 -9.55
N PHE A 107 -0.18 7.98 -9.41
CA PHE A 107 -0.52 9.19 -10.14
C PHE A 107 0.11 9.19 -11.53
N SER A 108 -0.67 9.61 -12.53
CA SER A 108 -0.11 9.89 -13.86
C SER A 108 0.79 11.13 -13.83
N GLU A 109 1.68 11.26 -14.80
CA GLU A 109 2.49 12.46 -14.95
C GLU A 109 1.64 13.71 -15.19
N ALA A 110 0.57 13.58 -15.96
CA ALA A 110 -0.36 14.67 -16.23
C ALA A 110 -1.02 15.13 -14.94
N TYR A 111 -1.53 14.18 -14.12
CA TYR A 111 -2.14 14.49 -12.83
C TYR A 111 -1.18 15.24 -11.90
N ILE A 112 0.06 14.77 -11.76
CA ILE A 112 1.04 15.44 -10.88
C ILE A 112 1.32 16.86 -11.37
N LYS A 113 1.55 17.06 -12.68
CA LYS A 113 1.85 18.38 -13.26
C LYS A 113 0.71 19.37 -13.10
N GLU A 114 -0.53 18.92 -13.29
CA GLU A 114 -1.71 19.79 -13.23
C GLU A 114 -2.23 20.00 -11.80
N ARG A 115 -2.08 19.03 -10.91
CA ARG A 115 -2.70 18.99 -9.59
C ARG A 115 -1.71 19.01 -8.43
N TYR A 116 -0.44 19.35 -8.68
CA TYR A 116 0.58 19.37 -7.62
C TYR A 116 0.19 20.24 -6.41
N ALA A 117 -0.41 21.40 -6.64
CA ALA A 117 -0.88 22.28 -5.58
C ALA A 117 -1.98 21.61 -4.72
N ASP A 118 -2.86 20.81 -5.34
CA ASP A 118 -3.89 20.07 -4.64
C ASP A 118 -3.27 18.91 -3.84
N ILE A 119 -2.31 18.18 -4.43
CA ILE A 119 -1.57 17.11 -3.75
C ILE A 119 -0.90 17.65 -2.48
N ALA A 120 -0.20 18.76 -2.57
CA ALA A 120 0.42 19.41 -1.44
C ALA A 120 -0.60 19.94 -0.41
N ARG A 121 -1.71 20.51 -0.88
CA ARG A 121 -2.77 21.04 -0.01
C ARG A 121 -3.45 19.93 0.81
N TYR A 122 -3.64 18.75 0.22
CA TYR A 122 -4.33 17.63 0.85
C TYR A 122 -3.41 16.65 1.57
N GLU A 123 -2.11 16.93 1.67
CA GLU A 123 -1.10 16.05 2.31
C GLU A 123 -1.42 15.68 3.76
N SER A 124 -2.13 16.55 4.48
CA SER A 124 -2.42 16.41 5.92
C SER A 124 -3.91 16.23 6.24
N VAL A 125 -4.74 15.85 5.26
CA VAL A 125 -6.20 15.68 5.47
C VAL A 125 -6.51 14.50 6.38
N ILE A 126 -5.74 13.43 6.29
CA ILE A 126 -5.96 12.21 7.10
C ILE A 126 -4.86 12.07 8.16
N GLU A 127 -3.61 12.29 7.78
CA GLU A 127 -2.44 12.19 8.66
C GLU A 127 -1.75 13.54 8.80
N LYS A 128 -1.50 13.97 10.02
CA LYS A 128 -0.72 15.20 10.25
C LYS A 128 0.75 14.94 9.93
N ARG A 129 1.16 15.26 8.72
CA ARG A 129 2.54 15.11 8.26
C ARG A 129 3.44 16.20 8.85
N LYS A 130 4.66 15.82 9.20
CA LYS A 130 5.70 16.75 9.69
C LYS A 130 6.64 17.20 8.58
N THR A 131 6.76 16.41 7.51
CA THR A 131 7.58 16.71 6.33
C THR A 131 6.70 17.28 5.23
N ALA A 132 7.18 18.29 4.53
CA ALA A 132 6.49 18.88 3.38
C ALA A 132 6.34 17.86 2.24
N CYS A 133 5.36 18.12 1.36
CA CYS A 133 5.18 17.37 0.13
C CYS A 133 6.48 17.34 -0.69
N PRO A 134 6.92 16.19 -1.20
CA PRO A 134 8.10 16.12 -2.06
C PRO A 134 7.98 17.02 -3.27
N ALA A 135 9.12 17.48 -3.79
CA ALA A 135 9.15 18.27 -5.03
C ALA A 135 8.48 17.52 -6.19
N PRO A 136 7.88 18.22 -7.18
CA PRO A 136 7.18 17.59 -8.31
C PRO A 136 8.00 16.52 -9.02
N ASP A 137 9.29 16.76 -9.25
CA ASP A 137 10.17 15.80 -9.93
C ASP A 137 10.38 14.52 -9.14
N ALA A 138 10.45 14.60 -7.81
CA ALA A 138 10.56 13.44 -6.95
C ALA A 138 9.26 12.60 -6.97
N LEU A 139 8.10 13.26 -6.90
CA LEU A 139 6.80 12.58 -7.07
C LEU A 139 6.65 11.92 -8.44
N LEU A 140 7.09 12.60 -9.51
CA LEU A 140 7.07 12.06 -10.87
C LEU A 140 7.92 10.79 -10.96
N GLU A 141 9.16 10.83 -10.49
CA GLU A 141 10.05 9.66 -10.57
C GLU A 141 9.55 8.51 -9.69
N GLY A 142 9.09 8.78 -8.48
CA GLY A 142 8.50 7.77 -7.60
C GLY A 142 7.28 7.08 -8.23
N ASN A 143 6.33 7.84 -8.79
CA ASN A 143 5.16 7.27 -9.45
C ASN A 143 5.52 6.52 -10.74
N ARG A 144 6.48 7.01 -11.56
CA ARG A 144 7.00 6.28 -12.72
C ARG A 144 7.61 4.94 -12.32
N ARG A 145 8.39 4.93 -11.24
CA ARG A 145 8.99 3.70 -10.70
C ARG A 145 7.90 2.71 -10.30
N HIS A 146 6.88 3.14 -9.54
CA HIS A 146 5.77 2.27 -9.14
C HIS A 146 5.01 1.72 -10.34
N LEU A 147 4.68 2.54 -11.32
CA LEU A 147 3.97 2.10 -12.52
C LEU A 147 4.80 1.05 -13.31
N ARG A 148 6.10 1.32 -13.53
CA ARG A 148 6.98 0.36 -14.20
C ARG A 148 7.05 -0.97 -13.46
N GLN A 149 7.13 -0.95 -12.14
CA GLN A 149 7.19 -2.16 -11.33
C GLN A 149 5.85 -2.92 -11.33
N CYS A 150 4.73 -2.21 -11.28
CA CYS A 150 3.42 -2.86 -11.41
C CYS A 150 3.28 -3.59 -12.75
N ILE A 151 3.70 -2.95 -13.84
CA ILE A 151 3.67 -3.58 -15.18
C ILE A 151 4.63 -4.79 -15.22
N LEU A 152 5.85 -4.66 -14.72
CA LEU A 152 6.87 -5.72 -14.71
C LEU A 152 6.40 -6.97 -13.93
N HIS A 153 5.76 -6.75 -12.79
CA HIS A 153 5.30 -7.83 -11.91
C HIS A 153 3.85 -8.25 -12.17
N SER A 154 3.17 -7.63 -13.15
CA SER A 154 1.74 -7.86 -13.41
C SER A 154 0.87 -7.59 -12.18
N TYR A 155 1.20 -6.56 -11.40
CA TYR A 155 0.43 -6.15 -10.24
C TYR A 155 -0.79 -5.31 -10.64
N ASP A 156 -1.87 -5.46 -9.92
CA ASP A 156 -3.01 -4.57 -10.02
C ASP A 156 -2.64 -3.17 -9.54
N TYR A 157 -3.02 -2.15 -10.32
CA TYR A 157 -2.82 -0.76 -9.96
C TYR A 157 -4.01 0.11 -10.37
N ILE A 158 -4.18 1.22 -9.66
CA ILE A 158 -5.16 2.25 -9.96
C ILE A 158 -4.39 3.48 -10.43
N LEU A 159 -4.53 3.81 -11.71
CA LEU A 159 -3.95 5.02 -12.28
C LEU A 159 -4.90 6.19 -12.08
N ILE A 160 -4.48 7.18 -11.30
CA ILE A 160 -5.19 8.43 -11.07
C ILE A 160 -4.67 9.44 -12.08
N ASP A 161 -5.50 9.77 -13.09
CA ASP A 161 -5.08 10.55 -14.25
C ASP A 161 -5.74 11.94 -14.34
N LYS A 162 -7.05 12.06 -14.15
CA LYS A 162 -7.78 13.32 -14.28
C LYS A 162 -8.33 13.81 -12.95
N ASP A 163 -9.11 12.98 -12.30
CA ASP A 163 -9.78 13.28 -11.05
C ASP A 163 -9.39 12.25 -9.99
N TYR A 164 -9.26 12.72 -8.74
CA TYR A 164 -9.04 11.83 -7.62
C TYR A 164 -10.38 11.19 -7.21
N ALA A 165 -10.78 10.16 -7.95
CA ALA A 165 -11.98 9.38 -7.68
C ALA A 165 -11.60 7.92 -7.40
N LEU A 166 -11.83 7.46 -6.16
CA LEU A 166 -11.68 6.06 -5.79
C LEU A 166 -13.06 5.40 -5.83
N ASP A 167 -13.33 4.70 -6.91
CA ASP A 167 -14.53 3.85 -7.05
C ASP A 167 -14.32 2.56 -6.23
N ILE A 168 -14.94 2.53 -5.06
CA ILE A 168 -14.76 1.42 -4.12
C ILE A 168 -15.36 0.12 -4.66
N GLU A 169 -16.47 0.16 -5.39
CA GLU A 169 -17.05 -1.05 -5.97
C GLU A 169 -16.15 -1.65 -7.04
N MET A 170 -15.53 -0.80 -7.88
CA MET A 170 -14.53 -1.24 -8.86
C MET A 170 -13.31 -1.86 -8.17
N ILE A 171 -12.81 -1.20 -7.13
CA ILE A 171 -11.63 -1.67 -6.36
C ILE A 171 -11.94 -3.00 -5.65
N GLN A 172 -13.13 -3.15 -5.07
CA GLN A 172 -13.55 -4.42 -4.46
C GLN A 172 -13.58 -5.54 -5.51
N ARG A 173 -14.15 -5.30 -6.69
CA ARG A 173 -14.13 -6.28 -7.79
C ARG A 173 -12.71 -6.66 -8.20
N LEU A 174 -11.80 -5.69 -8.31
CA LEU A 174 -10.39 -5.93 -8.59
C LEU A 174 -9.78 -6.86 -7.53
N LEU A 175 -9.92 -6.51 -6.25
CA LEU A 175 -9.38 -7.27 -5.13
C LEU A 175 -10.02 -8.67 -5.00
N ASP A 176 -11.29 -8.83 -5.36
CA ASP A 176 -12.00 -10.11 -5.33
C ASP A 176 -11.64 -11.01 -6.51
N THR A 177 -11.33 -10.44 -7.68
CA THR A 177 -10.88 -11.20 -8.87
C THR A 177 -9.42 -11.66 -8.75
N ALA A 178 -8.60 -10.96 -7.99
CA ALA A 178 -7.24 -11.37 -7.64
C ALA A 178 -7.21 -12.66 -6.78
N ARG A 179 -8.35 -13.07 -6.24
CA ARG A 179 -8.48 -14.36 -5.53
C ARG A 179 -8.56 -15.51 -6.53
N PRO A 180 -7.83 -16.62 -6.34
CA PRO A 180 -8.19 -17.85 -6.98
C PRO A 180 -9.60 -18.22 -6.50
N LYS A 181 -10.54 -18.38 -7.45
CA LYS A 181 -11.91 -18.84 -7.14
C LYS A 181 -11.80 -20.06 -6.25
N ALA A 182 -12.33 -19.96 -5.03
CA ALA A 182 -12.44 -21.11 -4.14
C ALA A 182 -13.09 -22.23 -4.93
N ALA A 183 -12.42 -23.37 -5.05
CA ALA A 183 -13.03 -24.56 -5.61
C ALA A 183 -14.32 -24.78 -4.83
N ALA A 184 -15.46 -24.83 -5.53
CA ALA A 184 -16.73 -25.11 -4.92
C ALA A 184 -16.56 -26.40 -4.11
N VAL A 185 -16.68 -26.31 -2.79
CA VAL A 185 -16.76 -27.47 -1.93
C VAL A 185 -18.12 -28.12 -2.24
N THR A 186 -18.09 -29.06 -3.16
CA THR A 186 -19.20 -29.99 -3.33
C THR A 186 -19.23 -30.85 -2.07
N GLY A 187 -20.22 -30.54 -1.20
CA GLY A 187 -20.54 -31.29 0.00
C GLY A 187 -21.03 -32.72 -0.31
#